data_54b566fe0a43c063505092032aa9d2b4
#
_entry.id   54b566fe0a43c063505092032aa9d2b4
#
_cell.length_a   1.000
_cell.length_b   1.000
_cell.length_c   1.000
_cell.angle_alpha   90.00
_cell.angle_beta   90.00
_cell.angle_gamma   90.00
#
_symmetry.space_group_name_H-M   'P 1'
#
loop_
_entity.id
_entity.type
_entity.pdbx_description
1 polymer ?
#
loop_
_entity_poly.entity_id
_entity_poly.type
_entity_poly.pdbx_seq_one_letter_code
_entity_poly.pdbx_strand_id
1 'polypeptide(L)'
;FQSTKFEGTVAAGMDLSINDPGNAELAITVGATHRDMPHTYGVSYFSSKGPTGDGRMKPDLVAPGEKVISCAAGKVRDEAEAQAKDSFEYAEQSGTSMAAPHVSGVIAAFLSVRREFIGQPEAVKRIFMNTATDLKRDRYFQGAGLVDLMRAIQSV
;
A
#
# COMPACT_ATOMS: atom_id res chain seq x y z
N PHE A 1 -15.34 -4.00 4.36
CA PHE A 1 -15.35 -5.36 4.95
C PHE A 1 -13.92 -5.82 5.09
N GLN A 2 -13.42 -5.93 6.30
CA GLN A 2 -12.16 -6.62 6.56
C GLN A 2 -12.37 -8.10 6.24
N SER A 3 -11.30 -8.74 5.75
CA SER A 3 -11.29 -10.18 5.49
C SER A 3 -11.81 -10.94 6.72
N THR A 4 -12.86 -11.73 6.53
CA THR A 4 -13.41 -12.59 7.59
C THR A 4 -12.45 -13.77 7.80
N LYS A 5 -11.89 -13.92 9.00
CA LYS A 5 -11.20 -15.15 9.36
C LYS A 5 -12.24 -16.25 9.53
N PHE A 6 -12.22 -17.23 8.65
CA PHE A 6 -12.85 -18.52 8.90
C PHE A 6 -11.83 -19.44 9.57
N GLU A 7 -12.25 -20.18 10.57
CA GLU A 7 -11.38 -21.13 11.28
C GLU A 7 -10.80 -22.15 10.27
N GLY A 8 -9.47 -22.18 10.14
CA GLY A 8 -8.77 -23.08 9.21
C GLY A 8 -8.63 -22.59 7.78
N THR A 9 -9.06 -21.36 7.42
CA THR A 9 -8.92 -20.79 6.09
C THR A 9 -8.07 -19.52 6.08
N VAL A 10 -7.36 -19.31 4.97
CA VAL A 10 -6.62 -18.07 4.72
C VAL A 10 -7.62 -16.95 4.44
N ALA A 11 -7.51 -15.82 5.14
CA ALA A 11 -8.33 -14.65 4.87
C ALA A 11 -8.07 -14.14 3.45
N ALA A 12 -9.08 -14.23 2.57
CA ALA A 12 -9.02 -13.69 1.21
C ALA A 12 -9.87 -12.42 1.14
N GLY A 13 -9.34 -11.39 0.48
CA GLY A 13 -10.11 -10.18 0.18
C GLY A 13 -11.22 -10.49 -0.82
N MET A 14 -12.40 -9.95 -0.57
CA MET A 14 -13.53 -9.99 -1.51
C MET A 14 -13.45 -8.77 -2.44
N ASP A 15 -14.06 -8.88 -3.63
CA ASP A 15 -14.30 -7.71 -4.48
C ASP A 15 -15.23 -6.72 -3.78
N LEU A 16 -15.21 -5.45 -4.20
CA LEU A 16 -15.97 -4.37 -3.56
C LEU A 16 -15.65 -4.19 -2.07
N SER A 17 -14.41 -4.43 -1.68
CA SER A 17 -13.98 -4.40 -0.27
C SER A 17 -13.24 -3.12 0.13
N ILE A 18 -13.21 -2.10 -0.73
CA ILE A 18 -12.64 -0.79 -0.39
C ILE A 18 -13.52 -0.12 0.67
N ASN A 19 -12.91 0.23 1.79
CA ASN A 19 -13.57 0.90 2.93
C ASN A 19 -13.19 2.38 2.98
N ASP A 20 -14.00 3.18 3.70
CA ASP A 20 -13.61 4.53 4.05
C ASP A 20 -12.41 4.53 5.03
N PRO A 21 -11.47 5.49 4.86
CA PRO A 21 -11.49 6.60 3.89
C PRO A 21 -10.98 6.25 2.48
N GLY A 22 -10.71 4.97 2.16
CA GLY A 22 -10.20 4.53 0.86
C GLY A 22 -11.13 4.81 -0.33
N ASN A 23 -12.43 5.01 -0.09
CA ASN A 23 -13.39 5.42 -1.11
C ASN A 23 -13.27 6.90 -1.51
N ALA A 24 -12.56 7.73 -0.72
CA ALA A 24 -12.43 9.15 -1.03
C ALA A 24 -11.74 9.37 -2.38
N GLU A 25 -12.34 10.18 -3.25
CA GLU A 25 -11.87 10.39 -4.62
C GLU A 25 -10.48 10.99 -4.69
N LEU A 26 -10.24 12.03 -3.89
CA LEU A 26 -8.99 12.80 -3.89
C LEU A 26 -7.87 12.10 -3.10
N ALA A 27 -8.17 11.18 -2.20
CA ALA A 27 -7.17 10.41 -1.49
C ALA A 27 -6.42 9.44 -2.43
N ILE A 28 -5.15 9.19 -2.15
CA ILE A 28 -4.41 8.10 -2.77
C ILE A 28 -4.66 6.84 -1.95
N THR A 29 -5.42 5.91 -2.49
CA THR A 29 -5.75 4.64 -1.85
C THR A 29 -4.74 3.59 -2.26
N VAL A 30 -4.11 2.94 -1.28
CA VAL A 30 -2.98 2.06 -1.50
C VAL A 30 -3.31 0.62 -1.14
N GLY A 31 -3.19 -0.28 -2.10
CA GLY A 31 -3.20 -1.73 -1.89
C GLY A 31 -1.82 -2.27 -1.55
N ALA A 32 -1.75 -3.54 -1.17
CA ALA A 32 -0.52 -4.21 -0.73
C ALA A 32 0.00 -5.23 -1.74
N THR A 33 1.34 -5.28 -1.87
CA THR A 33 2.07 -6.32 -2.61
C THR A 33 3.06 -7.03 -1.69
N HIS A 34 3.57 -8.18 -2.16
CA HIS A 34 4.71 -8.82 -1.50
C HIS A 34 5.94 -7.89 -1.54
N ARG A 35 6.70 -7.83 -0.43
CA ARG A 35 7.84 -6.93 -0.25
C ARG A 35 8.91 -7.09 -1.33
N ASP A 36 9.39 -8.31 -1.52
CA ASP A 36 10.59 -8.57 -2.32
C ASP A 36 10.26 -8.99 -3.76
N MET A 37 9.08 -9.59 -3.99
CA MET A 37 8.72 -10.18 -5.28
C MET A 37 7.32 -9.76 -5.76
N PRO A 38 7.06 -8.44 -5.92
CA PRO A 38 5.73 -7.95 -6.33
C PRO A 38 5.34 -8.43 -7.74
N HIS A 39 6.30 -8.58 -8.65
CA HIS A 39 6.04 -9.05 -10.01
C HIS A 39 5.65 -10.53 -10.07
N THR A 40 6.15 -11.35 -9.15
CA THR A 40 5.85 -12.78 -9.09
C THR A 40 4.52 -13.03 -8.38
N TYR A 41 4.37 -12.50 -7.18
CA TYR A 41 3.21 -12.75 -6.32
C TYR A 41 2.07 -11.77 -6.56
N GLY A 42 2.36 -10.58 -7.10
CA GLY A 42 1.36 -9.57 -7.40
C GLY A 42 0.79 -8.92 -6.15
N VAL A 43 -0.52 -8.67 -6.18
CA VAL A 43 -1.27 -8.05 -5.08
C VAL A 43 -1.53 -9.08 -3.99
N SER A 44 -1.23 -8.71 -2.74
CA SER A 44 -1.43 -9.59 -1.58
C SER A 44 -2.90 -9.97 -1.42
N TYR A 45 -3.17 -11.21 -1.04
CA TYR A 45 -4.52 -11.79 -0.95
C TYR A 45 -5.44 -11.02 0.01
N PHE A 46 -4.89 -10.41 1.06
CA PHE A 46 -5.63 -9.63 2.06
C PHE A 46 -5.90 -8.19 1.63
N SER A 47 -5.27 -7.71 0.55
CA SER A 47 -5.49 -6.35 0.05
C SER A 47 -6.93 -6.18 -0.42
N SER A 48 -7.59 -5.10 0.01
CA SER A 48 -8.92 -4.76 -0.47
C SER A 48 -8.91 -4.48 -1.97
N LYS A 49 -10.02 -4.81 -2.62
CA LYS A 49 -10.19 -4.76 -4.07
C LYS A 49 -11.38 -3.90 -4.43
N GLY A 50 -11.24 -3.19 -5.55
CA GLY A 50 -12.31 -2.40 -6.13
C GLY A 50 -13.37 -3.23 -6.87
N PRO A 51 -14.24 -2.56 -7.58
CA PRO A 51 -14.44 -1.10 -7.56
C PRO A 51 -15.00 -0.58 -6.22
N THR A 52 -15.14 0.74 -6.09
CA THR A 52 -15.96 1.34 -5.00
C THR A 52 -17.43 1.01 -5.21
N GLY A 53 -18.26 1.20 -4.18
CA GLY A 53 -19.70 0.95 -4.28
C GLY A 53 -20.42 1.75 -5.36
N ASP A 54 -19.87 2.88 -5.77
CA ASP A 54 -20.35 3.73 -6.87
C ASP A 54 -19.61 3.49 -8.22
N GLY A 55 -18.80 2.43 -8.30
CA GLY A 55 -18.16 1.97 -9.53
C GLY A 55 -16.83 2.63 -9.89
N ARG A 56 -16.27 3.52 -9.04
CA ARG A 56 -14.97 4.14 -9.30
C ARG A 56 -13.82 3.14 -9.11
N MET A 57 -12.74 3.34 -9.84
CA MET A 57 -11.55 2.51 -9.73
C MET A 57 -10.78 2.83 -8.43
N LYS A 58 -10.60 1.81 -7.61
CA LYS A 58 -9.73 1.78 -6.42
C LYS A 58 -9.17 0.35 -6.28
N PRO A 59 -8.00 0.17 -5.63
CA PRO A 59 -7.09 1.20 -5.13
C PRO A 59 -6.51 2.04 -6.27
N ASP A 60 -5.86 3.17 -5.94
CA ASP A 60 -5.16 4.00 -6.94
C ASP A 60 -3.80 3.37 -7.32
N LEU A 61 -3.07 2.89 -6.31
CA LEU A 61 -1.73 2.32 -6.42
C LEU A 61 -1.58 1.09 -5.49
N VAL A 62 -0.52 0.35 -5.70
CA VAL A 62 -0.05 -0.66 -4.75
C VAL A 62 1.40 -0.39 -4.34
N ALA A 63 1.77 -0.86 -3.15
CA ALA A 63 3.12 -0.75 -2.59
C ALA A 63 3.44 -1.97 -1.71
N PRO A 64 4.71 -2.20 -1.33
CA PRO A 64 5.07 -3.27 -0.41
C PRO A 64 4.29 -3.18 0.90
N GLY A 65 3.54 -4.24 1.23
CA GLY A 65 2.70 -4.29 2.42
C GLY A 65 2.62 -5.68 3.06
N GLU A 66 3.32 -6.66 2.48
CA GLU A 66 3.41 -8.01 3.02
C GLU A 66 4.83 -8.31 3.50
N LYS A 67 4.95 -8.84 4.71
CA LYS A 67 6.23 -9.16 5.39
C LYS A 67 7.18 -7.96 5.49
N VAL A 68 6.65 -6.78 5.76
CA VAL A 68 7.42 -5.56 5.93
C VAL A 68 8.08 -5.56 7.31
N ILE A 69 9.38 -5.37 7.35
CA ILE A 69 10.16 -5.22 8.57
C ILE A 69 10.37 -3.73 8.83
N SER A 70 9.98 -3.27 10.01
CA SER A 70 10.12 -1.86 10.42
C SER A 70 10.39 -1.78 11.92
N CYS A 71 10.70 -0.58 12.42
CA CYS A 71 10.96 -0.35 13.84
C CYS A 71 9.76 -0.80 14.68
N ALA A 72 10.04 -1.59 15.72
CA ALA A 72 9.04 -1.97 16.71
C ALA A 72 8.81 -0.81 17.69
N ALA A 73 7.55 -0.51 18.02
CA ALA A 73 7.18 0.53 18.98
C ALA A 73 5.93 0.13 19.76
N GLY A 74 5.74 0.76 20.93
CA GLY A 74 4.58 0.56 21.79
C GLY A 74 4.35 -0.91 22.14
N LYS A 75 3.10 -1.33 22.17
CA LYS A 75 2.72 -2.69 22.58
C LYS A 75 3.41 -3.81 21.82
N VAL A 76 3.69 -3.63 20.51
CA VAL A 76 4.38 -4.64 19.70
C VAL A 76 5.79 -4.89 20.23
N ARG A 77 6.50 -3.83 20.61
CA ARG A 77 7.82 -3.91 21.23
C ARG A 77 7.72 -4.55 22.62
N ASP A 78 6.82 -4.07 23.45
CA ASP A 78 6.64 -4.53 24.82
C ASP A 78 6.30 -6.03 24.88
N GLU A 79 5.42 -6.51 24.01
CA GLU A 79 5.05 -7.93 23.89
C GLU A 79 6.21 -8.79 23.38
N ALA A 80 6.98 -8.32 22.42
CA ALA A 80 8.15 -9.03 21.90
C ALA A 80 9.26 -9.12 22.95
N GLU A 81 9.55 -8.05 23.67
CA GLU A 81 10.53 -8.02 24.76
C GLU A 81 10.11 -8.95 25.92
N ALA A 82 8.81 -9.00 26.26
CA ALA A 82 8.29 -9.89 27.29
C ALA A 82 8.43 -11.38 26.94
N GLN A 83 8.32 -11.73 25.65
CA GLN A 83 8.39 -13.12 25.20
C GLN A 83 9.82 -13.65 25.04
N ALA A 84 10.75 -12.82 24.60
CA ALA A 84 12.08 -13.27 24.18
C ALA A 84 13.23 -12.88 25.13
N LYS A 85 12.97 -12.07 26.16
CA LYS A 85 13.99 -11.53 27.10
C LYS A 85 15.12 -10.71 26.45
N ASP A 86 14.96 -10.34 25.19
CA ASP A 86 15.86 -9.49 24.43
C ASP A 86 15.15 -8.23 23.96
N SER A 87 15.92 -7.14 23.69
CA SER A 87 15.35 -5.93 23.12
C SER A 87 15.09 -6.13 21.63
N PHE A 88 13.83 -5.99 21.22
CA PHE A 88 13.45 -6.02 19.80
C PHE A 88 13.31 -4.61 19.24
N GLU A 89 14.22 -4.25 18.35
CA GLU A 89 14.18 -2.97 17.65
C GLU A 89 13.30 -3.01 16.40
N TYR A 90 13.05 -4.20 15.84
CA TYR A 90 12.34 -4.39 14.59
C TYR A 90 11.27 -5.48 14.71
N ALA A 91 10.16 -5.29 13.99
CA ALA A 91 9.09 -6.28 13.90
C ALA A 91 8.63 -6.43 12.43
N GLU A 92 8.24 -7.65 12.06
CA GLU A 92 7.62 -7.93 10.77
C GLU A 92 6.10 -7.79 10.87
N GLN A 93 5.51 -7.03 9.95
CA GLN A 93 4.07 -6.82 9.87
C GLN A 93 3.59 -6.96 8.42
N SER A 94 2.32 -7.36 8.26
CA SER A 94 1.66 -7.40 6.94
C SER A 94 0.32 -6.68 7.01
N GLY A 95 0.05 -5.85 6.00
CA GLY A 95 -1.19 -5.10 5.88
C GLY A 95 -1.08 -3.95 4.88
N THR A 96 -2.19 -3.47 4.37
CA THR A 96 -2.23 -2.23 3.57
C THR A 96 -1.79 -1.01 4.38
N SER A 97 -1.89 -1.08 5.72
CA SER A 97 -1.32 -0.09 6.65
C SER A 97 0.21 0.01 6.58
N MET A 98 0.90 -1.04 6.09
CA MET A 98 2.34 -1.04 5.83
C MET A 98 2.65 -0.54 4.42
N ALA A 99 1.74 -0.73 3.47
CA ALA A 99 1.87 -0.23 2.10
C ALA A 99 1.69 1.30 2.00
N ALA A 100 0.72 1.86 2.69
CA ALA A 100 0.41 3.29 2.64
C ALA A 100 1.61 4.19 3.03
N PRO A 101 2.37 3.95 4.11
CA PRO A 101 3.54 4.75 4.45
C PRO A 101 4.67 4.65 3.43
N HIS A 102 4.81 3.55 2.68
CA HIS A 102 5.74 3.49 1.55
C HIS A 102 5.41 4.55 0.50
N VAL A 103 4.13 4.64 0.11
CA VAL A 103 3.69 5.68 -0.85
C VAL A 103 3.89 7.08 -0.27
N SER A 104 3.60 7.30 1.02
CA SER A 104 3.86 8.58 1.68
C SER A 104 5.34 8.97 1.66
N GLY A 105 6.23 8.01 1.95
CA GLY A 105 7.68 8.22 1.89
C GLY A 105 8.17 8.49 0.47
N VAL A 106 7.67 7.77 -0.51
CA VAL A 106 7.97 7.97 -1.94
C VAL A 106 7.52 9.36 -2.41
N ILE A 107 6.33 9.81 -2.03
CA ILE A 107 5.83 11.15 -2.35
C ILE A 107 6.68 12.22 -1.65
N ALA A 108 7.08 12.04 -0.41
CA ALA A 108 7.96 12.95 0.30
C ALA A 108 9.33 13.07 -0.40
N ALA A 109 9.91 11.95 -0.83
CA ALA A 109 11.13 11.93 -1.59
C ALA A 109 10.98 12.63 -2.96
N PHE A 110 9.89 12.41 -3.67
CA PHE A 110 9.56 13.10 -4.91
C PHE A 110 9.50 14.62 -4.70
N LEU A 111 8.75 15.08 -3.71
CA LEU A 111 8.58 16.50 -3.39
C LEU A 111 9.88 17.17 -2.89
N SER A 112 10.81 16.41 -2.34
CA SER A 112 12.14 16.96 -1.96
C SER A 112 12.97 17.35 -3.19
N VAL A 113 12.78 16.67 -4.31
CA VAL A 113 13.45 16.90 -5.60
C VAL A 113 12.63 17.84 -6.49
N ARG A 114 11.33 17.61 -6.58
CA ARG A 114 10.38 18.34 -7.44
C ARG A 114 9.51 19.29 -6.60
N ARG A 115 10.14 20.29 -6.03
CA ARG A 115 9.50 21.24 -5.09
C ARG A 115 8.37 22.06 -5.70
N GLU A 116 8.35 22.21 -7.01
CA GLU A 116 7.29 22.90 -7.76
C GLU A 116 5.91 22.25 -7.60
N PHE A 117 5.86 20.96 -7.21
CA PHE A 117 4.60 20.25 -6.96
C PHE A 117 4.10 20.33 -5.51
N ILE A 118 4.83 21.01 -4.62
CA ILE A 118 4.36 21.25 -3.25
C ILE A 118 3.08 22.08 -3.29
N GLY A 119 2.04 21.60 -2.62
CA GLY A 119 0.70 22.22 -2.64
C GLY A 119 -0.17 21.83 -3.83
N GLN A 120 0.29 20.91 -4.68
CA GLN A 120 -0.46 20.43 -5.85
C GLN A 120 -0.83 18.92 -5.72
N PRO A 121 -1.66 18.51 -4.74
CA PRO A 121 -1.91 17.10 -4.44
C PRO A 121 -2.50 16.30 -5.61
N GLU A 122 -3.39 16.91 -6.40
CA GLU A 122 -3.99 16.27 -7.57
C GLU A 122 -2.98 16.03 -8.69
N ALA A 123 -2.04 16.97 -8.92
CA ALA A 123 -0.97 16.79 -9.88
C ALA A 123 -0.03 15.65 -9.45
N VAL A 124 0.35 15.62 -8.17
CA VAL A 124 1.15 14.54 -7.59
C VAL A 124 0.46 13.19 -7.75
N LYS A 125 -0.83 13.08 -7.38
CA LYS A 125 -1.61 11.85 -7.57
C LYS A 125 -1.58 11.38 -9.02
N ARG A 126 -1.84 12.26 -10.00
CA ARG A 126 -1.80 11.93 -11.44
C ARG A 126 -0.43 11.46 -11.90
N ILE A 127 0.64 12.11 -11.46
CA ILE A 127 2.02 11.72 -11.81
C ILE A 127 2.26 10.28 -11.36
N PHE A 128 2.01 9.96 -10.10
CA PHE A 128 2.25 8.62 -9.57
C PHE A 128 1.37 7.55 -10.22
N MET A 129 0.11 7.85 -10.51
CA MET A 129 -0.76 6.92 -11.23
C MET A 129 -0.29 6.69 -12.68
N ASN A 130 0.20 7.72 -13.36
CA ASN A 130 0.66 7.60 -14.75
C ASN A 130 2.03 6.92 -14.88
N THR A 131 2.82 6.93 -13.83
CA THR A 131 4.19 6.38 -13.83
C THR A 131 4.32 5.06 -13.08
N ALA A 132 3.24 4.56 -12.50
CA ALA A 132 3.21 3.29 -11.80
C ALA A 132 3.64 2.12 -12.71
N THR A 133 4.33 1.15 -12.12
CA THR A 133 4.75 -0.07 -12.84
C THR A 133 3.63 -1.09 -12.85
N ASP A 134 3.13 -1.41 -14.04
CA ASP A 134 2.06 -2.41 -14.23
C ASP A 134 2.55 -3.82 -13.85
N LEU A 135 1.90 -4.43 -12.86
CA LEU A 135 2.19 -5.80 -12.41
C LEU A 135 1.46 -6.87 -13.24
N LYS A 136 0.72 -6.48 -14.29
CA LYS A 136 -0.09 -7.37 -15.12
C LYS A 136 -1.17 -8.11 -14.33
N ARG A 137 -1.79 -7.41 -13.38
CA ARG A 137 -2.92 -7.89 -12.58
C ARG A 137 -4.17 -7.08 -12.94
N ASP A 138 -5.33 -7.58 -12.51
CA ASP A 138 -6.58 -6.87 -12.67
C ASP A 138 -6.49 -5.45 -12.05
N ARG A 139 -7.07 -4.45 -12.74
CA ARG A 139 -7.01 -3.05 -12.31
C ARG A 139 -7.72 -2.78 -10.99
N TYR A 140 -8.74 -3.54 -10.66
CA TYR A 140 -9.40 -3.44 -9.36
C TYR A 140 -8.55 -4.01 -8.21
N PHE A 141 -7.48 -4.74 -8.53
CA PHE A 141 -6.53 -5.27 -7.55
C PHE A 141 -5.31 -4.36 -7.39
N GLN A 142 -4.70 -3.95 -8.52
CA GLN A 142 -3.44 -3.21 -8.51
C GLN A 142 -3.60 -1.68 -8.70
N GLY A 143 -4.79 -1.19 -9.08
CA GLY A 143 -4.95 0.20 -9.51
C GLY A 143 -4.15 0.50 -10.77
N ALA A 144 -3.41 1.60 -10.75
CA ALA A 144 -2.46 1.93 -11.81
C ALA A 144 -1.20 1.04 -11.80
N GLY A 145 -0.90 0.40 -10.66
CA GLY A 145 0.25 -0.48 -10.49
C GLY A 145 1.10 -0.17 -9.26
N LEU A 146 2.30 -0.74 -9.24
CA LEU A 146 3.30 -0.54 -8.18
C LEU A 146 3.88 0.88 -8.26
N VAL A 147 3.91 1.58 -7.13
CA VAL A 147 4.51 2.91 -7.02
C VAL A 147 5.97 2.92 -7.48
N ASP A 148 6.37 3.89 -8.30
CA ASP A 148 7.71 3.99 -8.88
C ASP A 148 8.23 5.44 -8.77
N LEU A 149 9.14 5.68 -7.82
CA LEU A 149 9.72 7.00 -7.59
C LEU A 149 10.56 7.48 -8.77
N MET A 150 11.38 6.58 -9.33
CA MET A 150 12.33 6.99 -10.38
C MET A 150 11.60 7.38 -11.67
N ARG A 151 10.58 6.62 -12.04
CA ARG A 151 9.74 6.98 -13.18
C ARG A 151 8.96 8.27 -12.94
N ALA A 152 8.47 8.49 -11.71
CA ALA A 152 7.79 9.75 -11.35
C ALA A 152 8.74 10.96 -11.50
N ILE A 153 9.97 10.90 -10.98
CA ILE A 153 10.95 11.98 -11.09
C ILE A 153 11.33 12.26 -12.55
N GLN A 154 11.46 11.22 -13.37
CA GLN A 154 11.86 11.34 -14.78
C GLN A 154 10.74 11.80 -15.71
N SER A 155 9.49 11.72 -15.27
CA SER A 155 8.31 12.05 -16.10
C SER A 155 8.01 13.55 -16.18
N VAL A 156 8.64 14.35 -15.32
CA VAL A 156 8.39 15.79 -15.18
C VAL A 156 9.70 16.57 -15.06
#